data_ce5ecdaf0ad256a5f53add2ad600d9f1
#
_entry.id   ce5ecdaf0ad256a5f53add2ad600d9f1
#
_cell.length_a   1.000
_cell.length_b   1.000
_cell.length_c   1.000
_cell.angle_alpha   90.00
_cell.angle_beta   90.00
_cell.angle_gamma   90.00
#
_symmetry.space_group_name_H-M   'P 1'
#
loop_
_entity.id
_entity.type
_entity.pdbx_description
1 polymer ?
#
loop_
_entity_poly.entity_id
_entity_poly.type
_entity_poly.pdbx_seq_one_letter_code
_entity_poly.pdbx_strand_id
1 'polypeptide(L)'
;MECLGSLIVANAGDCRAVLCRRGKAIEMSRDHKPGCALEKKRIESSGGYVYDGYLNGQLNVARALGDWHMEGLKGSSSGGPLSAEPEFMRARLTEEDEFLIIGCDGIWDVFMSQNAVDFARRRLQEHNDPVICSKDLVDEALKRKSGDNLAVVVVCFKRQPPPNLVVPRSRVHRSISAEVVDTVVPDDVVFLDFDLSYSKIEGWVTAVMASIVC
;
A
#
# COMPACT_ATOMS: atom_id res chain seq x y z
N MET A 1 -9.80 -18.96 19.87
CA MET A 1 -9.11 -17.96 19.06
C MET A 1 -9.68 -16.62 19.47
N GLU A 2 -8.97 -15.87 20.31
CA GLU A 2 -9.42 -14.55 20.75
C GLU A 2 -9.33 -13.58 19.57
N CYS A 3 -10.36 -12.78 19.38
CA CYS A 3 -10.40 -11.77 18.33
C CYS A 3 -9.70 -10.52 18.86
N LEU A 4 -8.57 -10.14 18.29
CA LEU A 4 -7.80 -8.94 18.68
C LEU A 4 -8.44 -7.63 18.17
N GLY A 5 -9.58 -7.72 17.49
CA GLY A 5 -10.26 -6.59 16.89
C GLY A 5 -10.54 -6.78 15.40
N SER A 6 -10.85 -5.68 14.73
CA SER A 6 -11.10 -5.67 13.28
C SER A 6 -10.23 -4.61 12.61
N LEU A 7 -9.62 -4.96 11.47
CA LEU A 7 -8.98 -4.04 10.56
C LEU A 7 -9.99 -3.62 9.49
N ILE A 8 -10.17 -2.32 9.31
CA ILE A 8 -10.97 -1.74 8.22
C ILE A 8 -10.03 -0.86 7.41
N VAL A 9 -10.00 -1.09 6.11
CA VAL A 9 -9.25 -0.27 5.16
C VAL A 9 -10.23 0.38 4.21
N ALA A 10 -10.14 1.70 4.08
CA ALA A 10 -10.86 2.51 3.10
C ALA A 10 -9.85 3.06 2.09
N ASN A 11 -10.01 2.75 0.80
CA ASN A 11 -9.11 3.18 -0.25
C ASN A 11 -9.85 3.92 -1.37
N ALA A 12 -9.28 5.06 -1.80
CA ALA A 12 -9.71 5.80 -2.99
C ALA A 12 -8.47 6.22 -3.79
N GLY A 13 -8.07 5.38 -4.74
CA GLY A 13 -6.88 5.57 -5.57
C GLY A 13 -6.05 4.30 -5.69
N ASP A 14 -4.77 4.44 -5.98
CA ASP A 14 -3.83 3.35 -6.22
C ASP A 14 -2.75 3.18 -5.13
N CYS A 15 -2.93 3.83 -3.98
CA CYS A 15 -2.28 3.38 -2.76
C CYS A 15 -2.76 1.97 -2.41
N ARG A 16 -1.88 1.17 -1.79
CA ARG A 16 -2.23 -0.20 -1.40
C ARG A 16 -1.87 -0.49 0.04
N ALA A 17 -2.76 -1.24 0.71
CA ALA A 17 -2.53 -1.80 2.04
C ALA A 17 -2.37 -3.32 1.96
N VAL A 18 -1.34 -3.84 2.62
CA VAL A 18 -1.03 -5.28 2.63
C VAL A 18 -0.81 -5.75 4.05
N LEU A 19 -1.65 -6.68 4.49
CA LEU A 19 -1.56 -7.34 5.80
C LEU A 19 -0.61 -8.53 5.71
N CYS A 20 0.32 -8.63 6.67
CA CYS A 20 1.13 -9.83 6.85
C CYS A 20 0.45 -10.76 7.86
N ARG A 21 0.04 -11.95 7.42
CA ARG A 21 -0.46 -13.03 8.27
C ARG A 21 0.42 -14.26 8.14
N ARG A 22 1.17 -14.62 9.18
CA ARG A 22 2.15 -15.73 9.17
C ARG A 22 3.10 -15.67 7.97
N GLY A 23 3.64 -14.48 7.67
CA GLY A 23 4.52 -14.24 6.54
C GLY A 23 3.86 -14.26 5.16
N LYS A 24 2.52 -14.39 5.06
CA LYS A 24 1.78 -14.29 3.81
C LYS A 24 1.20 -12.90 3.63
N ALA A 25 1.32 -12.36 2.43
CA ALA A 25 0.69 -11.11 2.04
C ALA A 25 -0.81 -11.32 1.77
N ILE A 26 -1.64 -10.48 2.37
CA ILE A 26 -3.08 -10.39 2.15
C ILE A 26 -3.38 -8.95 1.76
N GLU A 27 -3.78 -8.72 0.52
CA GLU A 27 -4.14 -7.39 0.05
C GLU A 27 -5.44 -6.94 0.74
N MET A 28 -5.38 -5.77 1.38
CA MET A 28 -6.47 -5.15 2.12
C MET A 28 -7.06 -3.94 1.39
N SER A 29 -6.67 -3.73 0.14
CA SER A 29 -7.24 -2.77 -0.79
C SER A 29 -6.99 -3.23 -2.22
N ARG A 30 -7.70 -2.62 -3.17
CA ARG A 30 -7.46 -2.77 -4.61
C ARG A 30 -7.07 -1.43 -5.18
N ASP A 31 -6.13 -1.44 -6.11
CA ASP A 31 -5.74 -0.25 -6.84
C ASP A 31 -6.86 0.17 -7.80
N HIS A 32 -7.31 1.42 -7.74
CA HIS A 32 -8.33 1.96 -8.61
C HIS A 32 -7.71 2.53 -9.89
N LYS A 33 -7.12 1.66 -10.71
CA LYS A 33 -6.60 2.05 -12.02
C LYS A 33 -7.72 2.10 -13.06
N PRO A 34 -7.74 3.10 -13.99
CA PRO A 34 -8.82 3.23 -14.98
C PRO A 34 -8.97 2.01 -15.89
N GLY A 35 -7.87 1.28 -16.14
CA GLY A 35 -7.88 0.05 -16.93
C GLY A 35 -8.51 -1.16 -16.23
N CYS A 36 -8.76 -1.12 -14.92
CA CYS A 36 -9.45 -2.20 -14.21
C CYS A 36 -10.90 -2.30 -14.68
N ALA A 37 -11.38 -3.51 -14.94
CA ALA A 37 -12.70 -3.73 -15.59
C ALA A 37 -13.88 -3.07 -14.83
N LEU A 38 -13.85 -3.12 -13.48
CA LEU A 38 -14.89 -2.50 -12.64
C LEU A 38 -14.86 -0.97 -12.74
N GLU A 39 -13.67 -0.37 -12.64
CA GLU A 39 -13.51 1.07 -12.73
C GLU A 39 -13.80 1.58 -14.14
N LYS A 40 -13.33 0.88 -15.18
CA LYS A 40 -13.64 1.22 -16.58
C LYS A 40 -15.15 1.27 -16.82
N LYS A 41 -15.88 0.25 -16.36
CA LYS A 41 -17.35 0.22 -16.48
C LYS A 41 -18.00 1.40 -15.74
N ARG A 42 -17.53 1.74 -14.53
CA ARG A 42 -18.03 2.87 -13.74
C ARG A 42 -17.77 4.20 -14.46
N ILE A 43 -16.54 4.40 -14.96
CA ILE A 43 -16.11 5.59 -15.70
C ILE A 43 -17.00 5.79 -16.92
N GLU A 44 -17.18 4.76 -17.76
CA GLU A 44 -17.99 4.82 -18.98
C GLU A 44 -19.47 5.11 -18.66
N SER A 45 -20.01 4.53 -17.58
CA SER A 45 -21.37 4.80 -17.10
C SER A 45 -21.55 6.22 -16.57
N SER A 46 -20.47 6.89 -16.17
CA SER A 46 -20.47 8.28 -15.69
C SER A 46 -20.15 9.30 -16.80
N GLY A 47 -20.12 8.86 -18.07
CA GLY A 47 -19.89 9.74 -19.24
C GLY A 47 -18.40 10.00 -19.53
N GLY A 48 -17.48 9.33 -18.84
CA GLY A 48 -16.06 9.35 -19.15
C GLY A 48 -15.65 8.23 -20.12
N TYR A 49 -14.36 8.17 -20.43
CA TYR A 49 -13.77 7.09 -21.22
C TYR A 49 -12.38 6.73 -20.68
N VAL A 50 -11.88 5.57 -21.08
CA VAL A 50 -10.51 5.13 -20.76
C VAL A 50 -9.73 5.01 -22.07
N TYR A 51 -8.63 5.75 -22.16
CA TYR A 51 -7.73 5.71 -23.30
C TYR A 51 -6.31 5.46 -22.81
N ASP A 52 -5.65 4.46 -23.36
CA ASP A 52 -4.29 4.02 -23.02
C ASP A 52 -4.05 3.80 -21.50
N GLY A 53 -5.08 3.32 -20.79
CA GLY A 53 -5.02 3.11 -19.35
C GLY A 53 -5.33 4.35 -18.49
N TYR A 54 -5.53 5.52 -19.11
CA TYR A 54 -5.81 6.79 -18.45
C TYR A 54 -7.28 7.15 -18.49
N LEU A 55 -7.80 7.71 -17.41
CA LEU A 55 -9.12 8.32 -17.34
C LEU A 55 -9.14 9.57 -18.22
N ASN A 56 -10.03 9.57 -19.21
CA ASN A 56 -10.15 10.60 -20.27
C ASN A 56 -8.82 10.93 -20.96
N GLY A 57 -7.86 9.96 -20.98
CA GLY A 57 -6.53 10.14 -21.52
C GLY A 57 -5.63 11.08 -20.71
N GLN A 58 -5.97 11.40 -19.45
CA GLN A 58 -5.29 12.40 -18.65
C GLN A 58 -4.80 11.85 -17.29
N LEU A 59 -5.60 11.09 -16.55
CA LEU A 59 -5.33 10.72 -15.19
C LEU A 59 -5.11 9.21 -15.04
N ASN A 60 -4.04 8.81 -14.37
CA ASN A 60 -3.66 7.41 -14.15
C ASN A 60 -4.45 6.72 -13.03
N VAL A 61 -5.38 7.42 -12.38
CA VAL A 61 -6.25 6.88 -11.33
C VAL A 61 -7.72 7.05 -11.67
N ALA A 62 -8.56 6.13 -11.21
CA ALA A 62 -10.01 6.17 -11.38
C ALA A 62 -10.72 6.81 -10.18
N ARG A 63 -10.05 6.87 -9.03
CA ARG A 63 -10.54 7.48 -7.79
C ARG A 63 -9.44 8.28 -7.13
N ALA A 64 -9.79 9.44 -6.57
CA ALA A 64 -8.89 10.29 -5.79
C ALA A 64 -9.66 11.26 -4.90
N LEU A 65 -9.03 11.69 -3.80
CA LEU A 65 -9.41 12.89 -3.06
C LEU A 65 -8.57 14.06 -3.60
N GLY A 66 -9.21 15.19 -3.91
CA GLY A 66 -8.52 16.33 -4.50
C GLY A 66 -8.78 16.46 -6.01
N ASP A 67 -7.78 16.85 -6.78
CA ASP A 67 -7.85 17.07 -8.24
C ASP A 67 -8.96 18.04 -8.68
N TRP A 68 -9.16 19.09 -7.88
CA TRP A 68 -10.24 20.07 -8.11
C TRP A 68 -10.08 20.87 -9.41
N HIS A 69 -8.86 20.91 -9.95
CA HIS A 69 -8.53 21.58 -11.20
C HIS A 69 -8.91 20.78 -12.46
N MET A 70 -9.28 19.48 -12.29
CA MET A 70 -9.62 18.61 -13.40
C MET A 70 -11.10 18.83 -13.78
N GLU A 71 -11.36 19.82 -14.62
CA GLU A 71 -12.69 20.14 -15.12
C GLU A 71 -13.30 18.97 -15.90
N GLY A 72 -14.60 18.72 -15.68
CA GLY A 72 -15.34 17.66 -16.37
C GLY A 72 -15.11 16.24 -15.86
N LEU A 73 -14.11 15.99 -14.99
CA LEU A 73 -13.89 14.67 -14.41
C LEU A 73 -14.71 14.44 -13.14
N LYS A 74 -15.00 15.50 -12.40
CA LYS A 74 -15.86 15.47 -11.21
C LYS A 74 -17.26 15.94 -11.60
N GLY A 75 -18.21 15.03 -11.50
CA GLY A 75 -19.62 15.35 -11.76
C GLY A 75 -20.19 16.26 -10.68
N SER A 76 -21.29 16.94 -10.98
CA SER A 76 -22.10 17.68 -10.02
C SER A 76 -22.68 16.72 -8.96
N SER A 77 -23.94 16.71 -8.68
CA SER A 77 -24.57 15.96 -7.58
C SER A 77 -24.60 14.41 -7.73
N SER A 78 -24.32 13.86 -8.91
CA SER A 78 -24.44 12.40 -9.19
C SER A 78 -23.10 11.65 -9.31
N GLY A 79 -21.98 12.31 -9.02
CA GLY A 79 -20.64 11.75 -9.23
C GLY A 79 -20.18 11.86 -10.67
N GLY A 80 -18.87 11.90 -10.89
CA GLY A 80 -18.23 11.99 -12.20
C GLY A 80 -17.37 10.77 -12.51
N PRO A 81 -16.68 10.79 -13.66
CA PRO A 81 -15.73 9.75 -14.03
C PRO A 81 -14.62 9.54 -12.99
N LEU A 82 -14.13 10.61 -12.35
CA LEU A 82 -13.25 10.56 -11.18
C LEU A 82 -14.08 10.56 -9.90
N SER A 83 -14.01 9.49 -9.12
CA SER A 83 -14.77 9.32 -7.88
C SER A 83 -13.89 9.51 -6.65
N ALA A 84 -14.44 10.15 -5.61
CA ALA A 84 -13.83 10.19 -4.29
C ALA A 84 -14.39 9.10 -3.35
N GLU A 85 -15.32 8.27 -3.82
CA GLU A 85 -15.94 7.21 -3.03
C GLU A 85 -14.93 6.09 -2.73
N PRO A 86 -14.63 5.78 -1.47
CA PRO A 86 -13.68 4.74 -1.13
C PRO A 86 -14.28 3.34 -1.29
N GLU A 87 -13.44 2.36 -1.64
CA GLU A 87 -13.76 0.95 -1.45
C GLU A 87 -13.36 0.53 -0.03
N PHE A 88 -14.20 -0.26 0.63
CA PHE A 88 -13.94 -0.75 1.98
C PHE A 88 -13.61 -2.24 1.97
N MET A 89 -12.52 -2.60 2.66
CA MET A 89 -12.21 -3.99 2.97
C MET A 89 -12.10 -4.16 4.49
N ARG A 90 -12.54 -5.34 4.98
CA ARG A 90 -12.52 -5.66 6.40
C ARG A 90 -11.91 -7.03 6.64
N ALA A 91 -11.06 -7.13 7.67
CA ALA A 91 -10.54 -8.38 8.18
C ALA A 91 -10.67 -8.45 9.69
N ARG A 92 -10.93 -9.65 10.24
CA ARG A 92 -10.75 -9.90 11.68
C ARG A 92 -9.27 -10.09 11.94
N LEU A 93 -8.74 -9.36 12.92
CA LEU A 93 -7.37 -9.54 13.39
C LEU A 93 -7.29 -10.77 14.29
N THR A 94 -6.23 -11.52 14.12
CA THR A 94 -5.92 -12.75 14.85
C THR A 94 -4.49 -12.70 15.39
N GLU A 95 -4.13 -13.64 16.26
CA GLU A 95 -2.75 -13.80 16.74
C GLU A 95 -1.73 -14.10 15.64
N GLU A 96 -2.20 -14.44 14.44
CA GLU A 96 -1.35 -14.72 13.29
C GLU A 96 -0.98 -13.44 12.49
N ASP A 97 -1.67 -12.32 12.77
CA ASP A 97 -1.40 -11.05 12.10
C ASP A 97 -0.16 -10.39 12.73
N GLU A 98 0.80 -10.10 11.88
CA GLU A 98 2.11 -9.61 12.32
C GLU A 98 2.19 -8.08 12.17
N PHE A 99 1.93 -7.56 10.97
CA PHE A 99 1.98 -6.13 10.65
C PHE A 99 1.17 -5.80 9.40
N LEU A 100 0.93 -4.50 9.18
CA LEU A 100 0.31 -3.94 7.98
C LEU A 100 1.32 -3.01 7.31
N ILE A 101 1.44 -3.09 5.98
CA ILE A 101 2.17 -2.13 5.14
C ILE A 101 1.15 -1.32 4.37
N ILE A 102 1.27 0.01 4.40
CA ILE A 102 0.50 0.94 3.58
C ILE A 102 1.49 1.73 2.76
N GLY A 103 1.35 1.78 1.45
CA GLY A 103 2.26 2.50 0.56
C GLY A 103 1.55 3.15 -0.62
N CYS A 104 2.17 4.19 -1.19
CA CYS A 104 1.77 4.76 -2.47
C CYS A 104 2.21 3.87 -3.65
N ASP A 105 1.81 4.23 -4.85
CA ASP A 105 2.16 3.50 -6.07
C ASP A 105 3.67 3.43 -6.33
N GLY A 106 4.46 4.47 -5.98
CA GLY A 106 5.92 4.42 -6.09
C GLY A 106 6.58 3.25 -5.35
N ILE A 107 5.95 2.74 -4.28
CA ILE A 107 6.37 1.50 -3.61
C ILE A 107 5.88 0.28 -4.41
N TRP A 108 4.61 0.26 -4.81
CA TRP A 108 3.98 -0.92 -5.39
C TRP A 108 4.34 -1.17 -6.86
N ASP A 109 4.86 -0.17 -7.55
CA ASP A 109 5.40 -0.31 -8.92
C ASP A 109 6.68 -1.16 -8.96
N VAL A 110 7.45 -1.17 -7.87
CA VAL A 110 8.72 -1.90 -7.76
C VAL A 110 8.69 -3.07 -6.78
N PHE A 111 7.60 -3.19 -6.00
CA PHE A 111 7.37 -4.29 -5.08
C PHE A 111 6.08 -5.06 -5.41
N MET A 112 6.17 -6.36 -5.58
CA MET A 112 5.01 -7.23 -5.41
C MET A 112 4.65 -7.31 -3.92
N SER A 113 3.35 -7.42 -3.58
CA SER A 113 2.85 -7.46 -2.21
C SER A 113 3.59 -8.48 -1.32
N GLN A 114 3.85 -9.69 -1.83
CA GLN A 114 4.60 -10.71 -1.07
C GLN A 114 6.06 -10.33 -0.87
N ASN A 115 6.71 -9.73 -1.86
CA ASN A 115 8.11 -9.32 -1.75
C ASN A 115 8.30 -8.19 -0.73
N ALA A 116 7.33 -7.25 -0.65
CA ALA A 116 7.33 -6.21 0.38
C ALA A 116 7.14 -6.82 1.79
N VAL A 117 6.23 -7.78 1.93
CA VAL A 117 6.03 -8.51 3.19
C VAL A 117 7.28 -9.27 3.60
N ASP A 118 7.91 -10.00 2.69
CA ASP A 118 9.12 -10.77 2.98
C ASP A 118 10.30 -9.86 3.35
N PHE A 119 10.40 -8.71 2.71
CA PHE A 119 11.41 -7.70 3.02
C PHE A 119 11.15 -7.08 4.41
N ALA A 120 9.96 -6.52 4.64
CA ALA A 120 9.60 -5.88 5.89
C ALA A 120 9.74 -6.85 7.08
N ARG A 121 9.32 -8.10 6.89
CA ARG A 121 9.41 -9.14 7.92
C ARG A 121 10.85 -9.40 8.37
N ARG A 122 11.80 -9.46 7.43
CA ARG A 122 13.24 -9.59 7.75
C ARG A 122 13.75 -8.38 8.51
N ARG A 123 13.39 -7.16 8.07
CA ARG A 123 13.82 -5.92 8.75
C ARG A 123 13.27 -5.83 10.18
N LEU A 124 11.98 -6.19 10.37
CA LEU A 124 11.38 -6.24 11.70
C LEU A 124 11.98 -7.33 12.59
N GLN A 125 12.41 -8.47 12.03
CA GLN A 125 13.16 -9.50 12.78
C GLN A 125 14.54 -9.01 13.22
N GLU A 126 15.20 -8.18 12.42
CA GLU A 126 16.55 -7.65 12.70
C GLU A 126 16.52 -6.50 13.72
N HIS A 127 15.56 -5.57 13.58
CA HIS A 127 15.55 -4.30 14.32
C HIS A 127 14.38 -4.17 15.30
N ASN A 128 13.28 -4.89 15.07
CA ASN A 128 12.02 -4.76 15.81
C ASN A 128 11.52 -3.30 15.91
N ASP A 129 11.74 -2.53 14.85
CA ASP A 129 11.41 -1.12 14.77
C ASP A 129 10.67 -0.83 13.44
N PRO A 130 9.39 -0.43 13.49
CA PRO A 130 8.62 -0.13 12.29
C PRO A 130 9.10 1.13 11.54
N VAL A 131 9.71 2.10 12.24
CA VAL A 131 10.25 3.32 11.63
C VAL A 131 11.49 2.98 10.79
N ILE A 132 12.40 2.18 11.33
CA ILE A 132 13.55 1.68 10.55
C ILE A 132 13.07 0.84 9.38
N CYS A 133 12.09 -0.04 9.61
CA CYS A 133 11.53 -0.88 8.55
C CYS A 133 10.91 -0.07 7.41
N SER A 134 10.18 1.01 7.71
CA SER A 134 9.59 1.88 6.67
C SER A 134 10.67 2.62 5.88
N LYS A 135 11.71 3.14 6.53
CA LYS A 135 12.88 3.75 5.86
C LYS A 135 13.58 2.76 4.92
N ASP A 136 13.83 1.54 5.41
CA ASP A 136 14.48 0.50 4.62
C ASP A 136 13.64 0.08 3.40
N LEU A 137 12.29 0.12 3.48
CA LEU A 137 11.40 -0.12 2.34
C LEU A 137 11.54 0.98 1.28
N VAL A 138 11.62 2.25 1.70
CA VAL A 138 11.86 3.38 0.79
C VAL A 138 13.23 3.25 0.12
N ASP A 139 14.27 2.99 0.89
CA ASP A 139 15.64 2.82 0.37
C ASP A 139 15.73 1.66 -0.63
N GLU A 140 15.02 0.57 -0.34
CA GLU A 140 14.97 -0.56 -1.26
C GLU A 140 14.16 -0.24 -2.53
N ALA A 141 13.08 0.56 -2.44
CA ALA A 141 12.34 1.02 -3.61
C ALA A 141 13.21 1.90 -4.52
N LEU A 142 14.03 2.79 -3.95
CA LEU A 142 15.01 3.60 -4.70
C LEU A 142 16.05 2.71 -5.40
N LYS A 143 16.60 1.71 -4.71
CA LYS A 143 17.54 0.73 -5.31
C LYS A 143 16.90 -0.06 -6.46
N ARG A 144 15.60 -0.30 -6.39
CA ARG A 144 14.81 -0.92 -7.47
C ARG A 144 14.43 0.04 -8.59
N LYS A 145 14.93 1.28 -8.51
CA LYS A 145 14.71 2.34 -9.51
C LYS A 145 13.27 2.81 -9.60
N SER A 146 12.57 2.92 -8.46
CA SER A 146 11.34 3.68 -8.43
C SER A 146 11.64 5.12 -8.85
N GLY A 147 10.87 5.65 -9.79
CA GLY A 147 11.00 7.01 -10.32
C GLY A 147 9.93 7.96 -9.79
N ASP A 148 9.16 7.53 -8.79
CA ASP A 148 8.02 8.28 -8.25
C ASP A 148 8.24 8.68 -6.79
N ASN A 149 7.37 9.56 -6.28
CA ASN A 149 7.32 9.90 -4.86
C ASN A 149 7.10 8.64 -4.02
N LEU A 150 7.77 8.55 -2.88
CA LEU A 150 7.76 7.35 -2.04
C LEU A 150 7.18 7.68 -0.66
N ALA A 151 6.09 7.00 -0.32
CA ALA A 151 5.51 7.05 1.01
C ALA A 151 5.15 5.63 1.47
N VAL A 152 5.55 5.27 2.69
CA VAL A 152 5.20 3.98 3.28
C VAL A 152 5.03 4.10 4.79
N VAL A 153 4.03 3.39 5.31
CA VAL A 153 3.76 3.24 6.74
C VAL A 153 3.77 1.77 7.09
N VAL A 154 4.44 1.40 8.17
CA VAL A 154 4.44 0.05 8.73
C VAL A 154 3.80 0.09 10.11
N VAL A 155 2.73 -0.70 10.31
CA VAL A 155 2.01 -0.80 11.58
C VAL A 155 2.18 -2.21 12.13
N CYS A 156 2.91 -2.36 13.24
CA CYS A 156 3.09 -3.65 13.92
C CYS A 156 1.93 -3.89 14.90
N PHE A 157 1.30 -5.07 14.83
CA PHE A 157 0.23 -5.47 15.75
C PHE A 157 0.77 -6.07 17.06
N LYS A 158 2.06 -6.36 17.12
CA LYS A 158 2.73 -6.94 18.28
C LYS A 158 4.00 -6.14 18.62
N ARG A 159 4.32 -6.11 19.91
CA ARG A 159 5.56 -5.49 20.40
C ARG A 159 6.81 -6.35 20.13
N GLN A 160 6.61 -7.65 19.88
CA GLN A 160 7.69 -8.60 19.60
C GLN A 160 7.90 -8.73 18.09
N PRO A 161 9.14 -8.99 17.65
CA PRO A 161 9.42 -9.18 16.23
C PRO A 161 8.67 -10.41 15.68
N PRO A 162 8.39 -10.44 14.37
CA PRO A 162 7.78 -11.59 13.72
C PRO A 162 8.58 -12.88 13.98
N PRO A 163 7.92 -14.00 14.32
CA PRO A 163 8.60 -15.25 14.63
C PRO A 163 9.28 -15.85 13.39
N ASN A 164 10.34 -16.64 13.58
CA ASN A 164 10.92 -17.39 12.47
C ASN A 164 9.92 -18.41 11.94
N LEU A 165 9.66 -18.36 10.62
CA LEU A 165 8.84 -19.38 9.97
C LEU A 165 9.64 -20.67 9.88
N VAL A 166 9.12 -21.74 10.46
CA VAL A 166 9.64 -23.09 10.26
C VAL A 166 9.21 -23.53 8.85
N VAL A 167 10.05 -23.28 7.85
CA VAL A 167 9.84 -23.81 6.50
C VAL A 167 10.28 -25.27 6.49
N PRO A 168 9.42 -26.23 6.12
CA PRO A 168 9.88 -27.58 5.80
C PRO A 168 10.90 -27.46 4.66
N ARG A 169 12.13 -27.92 4.88
CA ARG A 169 13.23 -27.82 3.90
C ARG A 169 12.88 -28.61 2.64
N SER A 170 12.40 -27.94 1.60
CA SER A 170 12.57 -28.41 0.22
C SER A 170 13.79 -27.70 -0.37
N ARG A 171 14.78 -28.49 -0.78
CA ARG A 171 16.04 -27.99 -1.35
C ARG A 171 15.77 -27.39 -2.73
N VAL A 172 16.01 -26.09 -2.88
CA VAL A 172 16.38 -25.52 -4.20
C VAL A 172 17.51 -24.53 -3.98
N HIS A 173 18.70 -24.90 -4.44
CA HIS A 173 19.84 -24.01 -4.59
C HIS A 173 19.65 -23.08 -5.79
N ARG A 174 19.71 -21.77 -5.60
CA ARG A 174 20.17 -20.82 -6.64
C ARG A 174 20.92 -19.69 -5.96
N SER A 175 22.21 -19.61 -6.30
CA SER A 175 23.08 -18.48 -5.99
C SER A 175 22.92 -17.40 -7.05
N ILE A 176 22.71 -16.15 -6.63
CA ILE A 176 22.82 -14.96 -7.49
C ILE A 176 23.68 -13.96 -6.73
N SER A 177 24.80 -13.58 -7.31
CA SER A 177 25.68 -12.50 -6.86
C SER A 177 25.16 -11.17 -7.40
N ALA A 178 25.04 -10.15 -6.53
CA ALA A 178 24.66 -8.79 -6.90
C ALA A 178 25.85 -7.84 -6.68
N GLU A 179 26.13 -7.04 -7.70
CA GLU A 179 27.08 -5.92 -7.63
C GLU A 179 26.40 -4.69 -7.01
N VAL A 180 27.14 -3.98 -6.18
CA VAL A 180 26.70 -2.75 -5.50
C VAL A 180 27.02 -1.55 -6.39
N VAL A 181 26.01 -0.72 -6.67
CA VAL A 181 26.17 0.59 -7.32
C VAL A 181 25.65 1.67 -6.36
N ASP A 182 26.51 2.61 -5.99
CA ASP A 182 26.15 3.77 -5.17
C ASP A 182 25.17 4.69 -5.92
N THR A 183 24.04 5.01 -5.29
CA THR A 183 23.05 5.95 -5.82
C THR A 183 22.80 7.10 -4.83
N VAL A 184 22.83 8.33 -5.38
CA VAL A 184 22.51 9.60 -4.72
C VAL A 184 21.01 9.64 -4.43
N VAL A 185 20.65 9.97 -3.19
CA VAL A 185 19.26 10.11 -2.72
C VAL A 185 18.69 11.46 -3.21
N PRO A 186 17.52 11.51 -3.86
CA PRO A 186 16.84 12.78 -4.16
C PRO A 186 16.29 13.45 -2.89
N ASP A 187 16.28 14.78 -2.84
CA ASP A 187 15.89 15.59 -1.67
C ASP A 187 14.38 15.60 -1.33
N ASP A 188 13.54 14.90 -2.09
CA ASP A 188 12.07 14.97 -2.01
C ASP A 188 11.41 13.78 -1.25
N VAL A 189 12.16 13.08 -0.40
CA VAL A 189 11.58 11.98 0.41
C VAL A 189 10.87 12.55 1.64
N VAL A 190 9.54 12.56 1.63
CA VAL A 190 8.71 12.96 2.76
C VAL A 190 8.49 11.75 3.67
N PHE A 191 9.12 11.76 4.85
CA PHE A 191 8.84 10.80 5.90
C PHE A 191 7.64 11.30 6.73
N LEU A 192 6.51 10.63 6.63
CA LEU A 192 5.37 10.88 7.49
C LEU A 192 5.58 10.10 8.81
N ASP A 193 6.03 10.81 9.83
CA ASP A 193 6.16 10.26 11.20
C ASP A 193 4.77 10.30 11.86
N PHE A 194 4.01 9.23 11.72
CA PHE A 194 2.78 9.04 12.49
C PHE A 194 3.13 8.36 13.81
N ASP A 195 3.32 9.18 14.86
CA ASP A 195 3.26 8.69 16.24
C ASP A 195 1.81 8.30 16.55
N LEU A 196 1.45 7.08 16.14
CA LEU A 196 0.24 6.43 16.62
C LEU A 196 0.50 6.04 18.08
N SER A 197 0.44 7.04 18.99
CA SER A 197 0.28 6.77 20.39
C SER A 197 -0.98 5.91 20.54
N TYR A 198 -0.76 4.66 20.89
CA TYR A 198 -1.78 3.64 21.06
C TYR A 198 -2.72 4.03 22.21
N SER A 199 -3.65 4.94 21.95
CA SER A 199 -4.82 5.06 22.78
C SER A 199 -5.71 3.85 22.43
N LYS A 200 -5.91 2.99 23.41
CA LYS A 200 -6.88 1.89 23.39
C LYS A 200 -8.25 2.42 23.00
N ILE A 201 -8.51 2.60 21.71
CA ILE A 201 -9.86 2.73 21.20
C ILE A 201 -10.29 1.30 20.88
N GLU A 202 -11.01 0.73 21.82
CA GLU A 202 -11.77 -0.54 21.78
C GLU A 202 -11.71 -1.30 20.45
N GLY A 203 -10.62 -2.09 20.23
CA GLY A 203 -10.62 -3.19 19.27
C GLY A 203 -10.69 -2.87 17.78
N TRP A 204 -10.53 -1.59 17.35
CA TRP A 204 -10.64 -1.19 15.94
C TRP A 204 -9.34 -0.55 15.44
N VAL A 205 -8.85 -1.02 14.31
CA VAL A 205 -7.82 -0.35 13.53
C VAL A 205 -8.44 0.08 12.21
N THR A 206 -8.48 1.39 11.98
CA THR A 206 -9.02 1.94 10.72
C THR A 206 -7.88 2.62 9.98
N ALA A 207 -7.64 2.19 8.74
CA ALA A 207 -6.73 2.84 7.82
C ALA A 207 -7.53 3.49 6.69
N VAL A 208 -7.36 4.79 6.51
CA VAL A 208 -7.93 5.53 5.38
C VAL A 208 -6.79 5.91 4.46
N MET A 209 -6.91 5.53 3.20
CA MET A 209 -5.92 5.81 2.18
C MET A 209 -6.58 6.53 1.01
N ALA A 210 -5.89 7.52 0.48
CA ALA A 210 -6.30 8.18 -0.74
C ALA A 210 -5.07 8.55 -1.55
N SER A 211 -5.14 8.37 -2.86
CA SER A 211 -4.15 8.95 -3.76
C SER A 211 -4.40 10.46 -3.81
N ILE A 212 -3.39 11.22 -3.44
CA ILE A 212 -3.32 12.66 -3.66
C ILE A 212 -2.43 12.81 -4.88
N VAL A 213 -3.03 13.15 -6.01
CA VAL A 213 -2.26 13.50 -7.20
C VAL A 213 -1.89 14.97 -7.05
N CYS A 214 -0.60 15.26 -7.01
CA CYS A 214 -0.05 16.62 -6.96
C CYS A 214 0.08 17.21 -8.36
#